data_a7fc021da947ba7109baa830ee9f0d09
#
_entry.id   a7fc021da947ba7109baa830ee9f0d09
#
_cell.length_a   1.000
_cell.length_b   1.000
_cell.length_c   1.000
_cell.angle_alpha   90.00
_cell.angle_beta   90.00
_cell.angle_gamma   90.00
#
_symmetry.space_group_name_H-M   'P 1'
#
loop_
_entity.id
_entity.type
_entity.pdbx_description
1 polymer ?
#
loop_
_entity_poly.entity_id
_entity_poly.type
_entity_poly.pdbx_seq_one_letter_code
_entity_poly.pdbx_strand_id
1 'polypeptide(L)' 'MKGYRTENGYMGFVDGNYLLFASEADYKEWMED' A
#
# COMPACT_ATOMS: atom_id res chain seq x y z
N MET A 1 8.11 5.23 -2.36
CA MET A 1 6.90 4.70 -1.77
C MET A 1 7.17 4.13 -0.40
N LYS A 2 6.23 4.26 0.47
CA LYS A 2 6.41 3.87 1.85
C LYS A 2 5.38 2.84 2.25
N GLY A 3 5.83 1.65 2.64
CA GLY A 3 4.92 0.60 3.00
C GLY A 3 5.64 -0.68 3.35
N TYR A 4 4.88 -1.69 3.71
CA TYR A 4 5.46 -2.96 4.09
C TYR A 4 4.45 -4.08 3.91
N ARG A 5 4.97 -5.28 3.75
CA ARG A 5 4.13 -6.46 3.56
C ARG A 5 3.60 -6.97 4.89
N THR A 6 2.38 -7.46 4.83
CA THR A 6 1.76 -8.08 6.00
C THR A 6 1.14 -9.41 5.61
N GLU A 7 0.66 -10.13 6.61
CA GLU A 7 -0.03 -11.39 6.37
C GLU A 7 -1.28 -11.20 5.54
N ASN A 8 -1.92 -10.07 5.69
CA ASN A 8 -3.21 -9.81 5.05
C ASN A 8 -3.08 -9.05 3.75
N GLY A 9 -1.86 -8.68 3.39
CA GLY A 9 -1.66 -7.94 2.17
C GLY A 9 -0.48 -6.99 2.28
N TYR A 10 -0.69 -5.77 1.86
CA TYR A 10 0.37 -4.78 1.86
C TYR A 10 -0.15 -3.48 2.48
N MET A 11 0.55 -2.99 3.49
CA MET A 11 0.19 -1.73 4.11
C MET A 11 0.93 -0.60 3.40
N GLY A 12 0.19 0.24 2.71
CA GLY A 12 0.76 1.35 1.98
C GLY A 12 0.46 2.68 2.68
N PHE A 13 1.43 3.57 2.67
CA PHE A 13 1.29 4.86 3.32
C PHE A 13 0.63 5.84 2.35
N VAL A 14 -0.52 6.36 2.73
CA VAL A 14 -1.28 7.28 1.89
C VAL A 14 -1.78 8.43 2.75
N ASP A 15 -1.38 9.66 2.40
CA ASP A 15 -1.88 10.89 3.06
C ASP A 15 -1.76 10.84 4.57
N GLY A 16 -0.63 10.37 5.06
CA GLY A 16 -0.39 10.36 6.49
C GLY A 16 -0.96 9.17 7.22
N ASN A 17 -1.59 8.25 6.50
CA ASN A 17 -2.16 7.06 7.11
C ASN A 17 -1.79 5.83 6.30
N TYR A 18 -1.79 4.67 6.97
CA TYR A 18 -1.56 3.41 6.28
C TYR A 18 -2.89 2.80 5.88
N LEU A 19 -2.93 2.31 4.66
CA LEU A 19 -4.09 1.61 4.14
C LEU A 19 -3.69 0.20 3.75
N LEU A 20 -4.59 -0.76 3.96
CA LEU A 20 -4.32 -2.14 3.58
C LEU A 20 -4.71 -2.38 2.14
N PHE A 21 -3.74 -2.84 1.36
CA PHE A 21 -3.96 -3.19 -0.05
C PHE A 21 -3.81 -4.69 -0.22
N ALA A 22 -4.40 -5.21 -1.28
CA ALA A 22 -4.30 -6.64 -1.54
C ALA A 22 -2.86 -7.06 -1.80
N SER A 23 -2.08 -6.19 -2.43
CA SER A 23 -0.68 -6.48 -2.73
C SER A 23 0.07 -5.17 -2.96
N GLU A 24 1.39 -5.30 -3.05
CA GLU A 24 2.23 -4.14 -3.35
C GLU A 24 1.89 -3.57 -4.71
N ALA A 25 1.57 -4.42 -5.65
CA ALA A 25 1.21 -3.96 -6.99
C ALA A 25 -0.03 -3.07 -6.95
N ASP A 26 -1.00 -3.45 -6.12
CA ASP A 26 -2.20 -2.64 -5.95
C ASP A 26 -1.88 -1.28 -5.37
N TYR A 27 -0.96 -1.25 -4.41
CA TYR A 27 -0.56 0.01 -3.80
C TYR A 27 0.15 0.90 -4.83
N LYS A 28 1.01 0.29 -5.63
CA LYS A 28 1.73 1.03 -6.67
C LYS A 28 0.76 1.64 -7.66
N GLU A 29 -0.21 0.87 -8.06
CA GLU A 29 -1.24 1.34 -8.98
C GLU A 29 -2.02 2.50 -8.38
N TRP A 30 -2.33 2.38 -7.12
CA TRP A 30 -3.05 3.42 -6.40
C TRP A 30 -2.29 4.74 -6.40
N MET A 31 -0.98 4.67 -6.16
CA MET A 31 -0.14 5.85 -6.04
C MET A 31 0.26 6.42 -7.39
N GLU A 32 0.18 5.62 -8.42
CA GLU A 32 0.55 6.04 -9.77
C GLU A 32 -0.56 6.85 -10.40
N ASP A 33 -0.18 7.85 -11.16
CA ASP A 33 -1.18 8.66 -11.89
C ASP A 33 -1.26 8.31 -13.35
#